data_0ca30f4a2a8b56885bb9b99bdc707c58
#
_entry.id   0ca30f4a2a8b56885bb9b99bdc707c58
#
_cell.length_a   1.000
_cell.length_b   1.000
_cell.length_c   1.000
_cell.angle_alpha   90.00
_cell.angle_beta   90.00
_cell.angle_gamma   90.00
#
_symmetry.space_group_name_H-M   'P 1'
#
loop_
_entity.id
_entity.type
_entity.pdbx_description
1 polymer ?
#
loop_
_entity_poly.entity_id
_entity_poly.type
_entity_poly.pdbx_seq_one_letter_code
_entity_poly.pdbx_strand_id
1 'polypeptide(L)'
;DAKIVEVNQATEDQLAQEKAQKEAEEKAKKEAEEEAKRQAEEEERLRKEEEERQKAEAESHKYETGLTWEQIAREGRVGELGKFEGKIVQVMNGSGFTQYRVAINGDYNTIMLVEVLDGISSETLLEDDYVYFKGMSMGQYTYTTVLGSEMTIPSFLVDEINR
;
A
#
# COMPACT_ATOMS: atom_id res chain seq x y z
N ASP A 1 -73.15 42.68 -9.53
CA ASP A 1 -72.07 42.72 -8.51
C ASP A 1 -71.60 41.30 -8.05
N ALA A 2 -72.55 40.31 -7.87
CA ALA A 2 -72.15 38.95 -7.41
C ALA A 2 -71.31 38.19 -8.42
N LYS A 3 -71.55 38.28 -9.73
CA LYS A 3 -70.71 37.62 -10.80
C LYS A 3 -69.33 38.17 -10.93
N ILE A 4 -69.09 39.43 -10.60
CA ILE A 4 -67.73 40.03 -10.65
C ILE A 4 -66.89 39.54 -9.47
N VAL A 5 -67.49 39.32 -8.30
CA VAL A 5 -66.83 38.77 -7.11
C VAL A 5 -66.44 37.31 -7.32
N GLU A 6 -67.31 36.47 -7.92
CA GLU A 6 -67.02 35.07 -8.24
C GLU A 6 -65.87 34.94 -9.30
N VAL A 7 -65.85 35.78 -10.29
CA VAL A 7 -64.76 35.78 -11.32
C VAL A 7 -63.43 36.22 -10.72
N ASN A 8 -63.42 37.20 -9.82
CA ASN A 8 -62.19 37.59 -9.11
C ASN A 8 -61.66 36.53 -8.16
N GLN A 9 -62.58 35.85 -7.42
CA GLN A 9 -62.20 34.77 -6.52
C GLN A 9 -61.66 33.55 -7.28
N ALA A 10 -62.24 33.17 -8.42
CA ALA A 10 -61.74 32.11 -9.29
C ALA A 10 -60.35 32.42 -9.89
N THR A 11 -60.06 33.68 -10.21
CA THR A 11 -58.71 34.10 -10.72
C THR A 11 -57.68 34.15 -9.59
N GLU A 12 -58.05 34.54 -8.38
CA GLU A 12 -57.15 34.49 -7.20
C GLU A 12 -56.81 33.05 -6.79
N ASP A 13 -57.76 32.15 -6.82
CA ASP A 13 -57.52 30.70 -6.55
C ASP A 13 -56.64 30.07 -7.60
N GLN A 14 -56.83 30.40 -8.87
CA GLN A 14 -55.93 29.91 -9.93
C GLN A 14 -54.51 30.45 -9.80
N LEU A 15 -54.32 31.71 -9.45
CA LEU A 15 -53.00 32.31 -9.23
C LEU A 15 -52.31 31.70 -7.98
N ALA A 16 -53.06 31.42 -6.94
CA ALA A 16 -52.54 30.73 -5.73
C ALA A 16 -52.11 29.30 -6.02
N GLN A 17 -52.90 28.55 -6.82
CA GLN A 17 -52.55 27.21 -7.25
C GLN A 17 -51.32 27.17 -8.13
N GLU A 18 -51.20 28.08 -9.10
CA GLU A 18 -50.01 28.17 -9.97
C GLU A 18 -48.76 28.52 -9.17
N LYS A 19 -48.85 29.41 -8.20
CA LYS A 19 -47.76 29.77 -7.31
C LYS A 19 -47.35 28.60 -6.43
N ALA A 20 -48.30 27.87 -5.84
CA ALA A 20 -48.00 26.67 -5.03
C ALA A 20 -47.37 25.55 -5.86
N GLN A 21 -47.84 25.36 -7.12
CA GLN A 21 -47.21 24.38 -8.02
C GLN A 21 -45.77 24.76 -8.37
N LYS A 22 -45.45 26.02 -8.69
CA LYS A 22 -44.11 26.49 -8.97
C LYS A 22 -43.20 26.35 -7.76
N GLU A 23 -43.66 26.68 -6.57
CA GLU A 23 -42.89 26.49 -5.34
C GLU A 23 -42.61 24.99 -5.04
N ALA A 24 -43.60 24.13 -5.27
CA ALA A 24 -43.44 22.67 -5.11
C ALA A 24 -42.43 22.08 -6.14
N GLU A 25 -42.53 22.54 -7.39
CA GLU A 25 -41.63 22.11 -8.45
C GLU A 25 -40.17 22.60 -8.21
N GLU A 26 -39.99 23.84 -7.77
CA GLU A 26 -38.69 24.38 -7.42
C GLU A 26 -38.07 23.63 -6.22
N LYS A 27 -38.91 23.32 -5.20
CA LYS A 27 -38.47 22.54 -4.03
C LYS A 27 -38.05 21.12 -4.44
N ALA A 28 -38.88 20.43 -5.23
CA ALA A 28 -38.58 19.09 -5.73
C ALA A 28 -37.29 19.06 -6.57
N LYS A 29 -37.07 20.10 -7.39
CA LYS A 29 -35.84 20.23 -8.19
C LYS A 29 -34.61 20.43 -7.33
N LYS A 30 -34.69 21.26 -6.28
CA LYS A 30 -33.58 21.46 -5.33
C LYS A 30 -33.26 20.18 -4.55
N GLU A 31 -34.31 19.47 -4.08
CA GLU A 31 -34.13 18.21 -3.37
C GLU A 31 -33.49 17.14 -4.28
N ALA A 32 -33.92 17.03 -5.53
CA ALA A 32 -33.33 16.10 -6.50
C ALA A 32 -31.87 16.45 -6.85
N GLU A 33 -31.54 17.74 -6.97
CA GLU A 33 -30.18 18.19 -7.23
C GLU A 33 -29.27 17.92 -6.04
N GLU A 34 -29.74 18.15 -4.82
CA GLU A 34 -28.99 17.86 -3.59
C GLU A 34 -28.79 16.36 -3.40
N GLU A 35 -29.81 15.55 -3.69
CA GLU A 35 -29.69 14.09 -3.63
C GLU A 35 -28.71 13.55 -4.68
N ALA A 36 -28.78 14.05 -5.93
CA ALA A 36 -27.84 13.68 -6.97
C ALA A 36 -26.41 14.06 -6.61
N LYS A 37 -26.19 15.21 -5.99
CA LYS A 37 -24.87 15.64 -5.50
C LYS A 37 -24.36 14.73 -4.41
N ARG A 38 -25.19 14.36 -3.43
CA ARG A 38 -24.80 13.42 -2.37
C ARG A 38 -24.44 12.04 -2.92
N GLN A 39 -25.24 11.55 -3.88
CA GLN A 39 -24.94 10.26 -4.54
C GLN A 39 -23.62 10.31 -5.32
N ALA A 40 -23.34 11.40 -6.05
CA ALA A 40 -22.09 11.56 -6.76
C ALA A 40 -20.87 11.65 -5.81
N GLU A 41 -21.00 12.38 -4.70
CA GLU A 41 -19.95 12.47 -3.68
C GLU A 41 -19.70 11.11 -2.99
N GLU A 42 -20.74 10.33 -2.73
CA GLU A 42 -20.61 8.99 -2.15
C GLU A 42 -19.96 8.00 -3.12
N GLU A 43 -20.37 8.04 -4.40
CA GLU A 43 -19.78 7.20 -5.43
C GLU A 43 -18.29 7.52 -5.65
N GLU A 44 -17.92 8.81 -5.66
CA GLU A 44 -16.51 9.23 -5.77
C GLU A 44 -15.70 8.77 -4.56
N ARG A 45 -16.26 8.85 -3.36
CA ARG A 45 -15.60 8.36 -2.13
C ARG A 45 -15.37 6.85 -2.19
N LEU A 46 -16.40 6.07 -2.55
CA LEU A 46 -16.30 4.62 -2.68
C LEU A 46 -15.28 4.20 -3.74
N ARG A 47 -15.24 4.91 -4.87
CA ARG A 47 -14.25 4.65 -5.91
C ARG A 47 -12.82 4.90 -5.42
N LYS A 48 -12.60 6.01 -4.70
CA LYS A 48 -11.28 6.32 -4.13
C LYS A 48 -10.86 5.27 -3.11
N GLU A 49 -11.77 4.86 -2.25
CA GLU A 49 -11.51 3.82 -1.23
C GLU A 49 -11.18 2.47 -1.89
N GLU A 50 -11.87 2.12 -2.96
CA GLU A 50 -11.58 0.90 -3.71
C GLU A 50 -10.23 0.97 -4.43
N GLU A 51 -9.88 2.11 -5.05
CA GLU A 51 -8.58 2.33 -5.66
C GLU A 51 -7.43 2.24 -4.64
N GLU A 52 -7.60 2.82 -3.46
CA GLU A 52 -6.63 2.73 -2.37
C GLU A 52 -6.47 1.29 -1.87
N ARG A 53 -7.57 0.56 -1.72
CA ARG A 53 -7.54 -0.85 -1.33
C ARG A 53 -6.80 -1.70 -2.36
N GLN A 54 -7.09 -1.52 -3.66
CA GLN A 54 -6.41 -2.26 -4.73
C GLN A 54 -4.91 -1.94 -4.79
N LYS A 55 -4.53 -0.67 -4.59
CA LYS A 55 -3.11 -0.28 -4.50
C LYS A 55 -2.42 -0.92 -3.30
N ALA A 56 -3.06 -0.91 -2.13
CA ALA A 56 -2.52 -1.51 -0.92
C ALA A 56 -2.37 -3.03 -1.07
N GLU A 57 -3.34 -3.70 -1.70
CA GLU A 57 -3.28 -5.13 -2.00
C GLU A 57 -2.15 -5.45 -2.98
N ALA A 58 -2.04 -4.71 -4.09
CA ALA A 58 -0.97 -4.87 -5.06
C ALA A 58 0.41 -4.63 -4.41
N GLU A 59 0.54 -3.62 -3.55
CA GLU A 59 1.77 -3.32 -2.82
C GLU A 59 2.14 -4.44 -1.83
N SER A 60 1.15 -5.05 -1.17
CA SER A 60 1.38 -6.16 -0.24
C SER A 60 1.85 -7.43 -0.94
N HIS A 61 1.41 -7.67 -2.18
CA HIS A 61 1.76 -8.86 -2.96
C HIS A 61 2.99 -8.72 -3.85
N LYS A 62 3.54 -7.53 -4.00
CA LYS A 62 4.68 -7.30 -4.92
C LYS A 62 5.93 -8.11 -4.58
N TYR A 63 6.09 -8.53 -3.34
CA TYR A 63 7.22 -9.37 -2.87
C TYR A 63 6.92 -10.88 -2.93
N GLU A 64 5.70 -11.28 -3.28
CA GLU A 64 5.28 -12.69 -3.37
C GLU A 64 5.65 -13.30 -4.73
N THR A 65 6.89 -13.13 -5.14
CA THR A 65 7.39 -13.53 -6.46
C THR A 65 7.82 -14.99 -6.53
N GLY A 66 7.99 -15.64 -5.36
CA GLY A 66 8.57 -16.97 -5.27
C GLY A 66 10.09 -17.01 -5.45
N LEU A 67 10.77 -15.85 -5.37
CA LEU A 67 12.22 -15.76 -5.44
C LEU A 67 12.85 -16.57 -4.31
N THR A 68 13.81 -17.45 -4.68
CA THR A 68 14.51 -18.32 -3.73
C THR A 68 15.97 -17.91 -3.54
N TRP A 69 16.55 -18.32 -2.41
CA TRP A 69 17.97 -18.12 -2.14
C TRP A 69 18.88 -18.74 -3.25
N GLU A 70 18.53 -19.93 -3.71
CA GLU A 70 19.29 -20.64 -4.75
C GLU A 70 19.27 -19.91 -6.09
N GLN A 71 18.15 -19.30 -6.46
CA GLN A 71 18.04 -18.51 -7.69
C GLN A 71 18.99 -17.31 -7.65
N ILE A 72 19.06 -16.63 -6.51
CA ILE A 72 20.01 -15.51 -6.33
C ILE A 72 21.44 -16.04 -6.33
N ALA A 73 21.72 -17.12 -5.60
CA ALA A 73 23.04 -17.70 -5.50
C ALA A 73 23.60 -18.18 -6.84
N ARG A 74 22.74 -18.68 -7.74
CA ARG A 74 23.16 -19.21 -9.05
C ARG A 74 23.12 -18.18 -10.17
N GLU A 75 22.09 -17.30 -10.15
CA GLU A 75 21.76 -16.44 -11.29
C GLU A 75 21.86 -14.94 -10.96
N GLY A 76 22.07 -14.59 -9.69
CA GLY A 76 22.13 -13.21 -9.20
C GLY A 76 20.78 -12.54 -9.07
N ARG A 77 19.88 -12.68 -10.04
CA ARG A 77 18.52 -12.13 -10.04
C ARG A 77 18.44 -10.67 -9.58
N VAL A 78 19.38 -9.83 -10.02
CA VAL A 78 19.46 -8.41 -9.63
C VAL A 78 18.16 -7.68 -9.99
N GLY A 79 17.62 -6.94 -9.02
CA GLY A 79 16.39 -6.15 -9.19
C GLY A 79 15.10 -6.92 -8.95
N GLU A 80 15.15 -8.26 -8.80
CA GLU A 80 13.95 -9.03 -8.47
C GLU A 80 13.55 -8.82 -7.01
N LEU A 81 12.25 -8.59 -6.79
CA LEU A 81 11.67 -8.45 -5.47
C LEU A 81 11.41 -9.83 -4.85
N GLY A 82 11.51 -9.90 -3.53
CA GLY A 82 11.23 -11.12 -2.80
C GLY A 82 11.06 -10.91 -1.31
N LYS A 83 10.68 -11.96 -0.62
CA LYS A 83 10.59 -12.02 0.84
C LYS A 83 11.31 -13.25 1.36
N PHE A 84 11.99 -13.07 2.48
CA PHE A 84 12.77 -14.13 3.13
C PHE A 84 12.60 -14.05 4.64
N GLU A 85 12.98 -15.12 5.30
CA GLU A 85 13.08 -15.18 6.74
C GLU A 85 14.33 -15.96 7.16
N GLY A 86 14.82 -15.69 8.34
CA GLY A 86 15.98 -16.43 8.83
C GLY A 86 16.56 -15.86 10.11
N LYS A 87 17.63 -16.51 10.56
CA LYS A 87 18.34 -16.19 11.79
C LYS A 87 19.56 -15.31 11.50
N ILE A 88 19.69 -14.20 12.22
CA ILE A 88 20.87 -13.34 12.16
C ILE A 88 22.06 -14.09 12.78
N VAL A 89 23.12 -14.26 12.01
CA VAL A 89 24.36 -14.91 12.47
C VAL A 89 25.51 -13.94 12.66
N GLN A 90 25.41 -12.73 12.09
CA GLN A 90 26.40 -11.67 12.27
C GLN A 90 25.78 -10.32 11.99
N VAL A 91 26.17 -9.31 12.76
CA VAL A 91 25.80 -7.89 12.59
C VAL A 91 27.06 -7.08 12.25
N MET A 92 26.99 -6.28 11.19
CA MET A 92 28.08 -5.41 10.73
C MET A 92 27.54 -3.99 10.51
N ASN A 93 27.93 -3.06 11.38
CA ASN A 93 27.49 -1.67 11.28
C ASN A 93 28.33 -0.92 10.24
N GLY A 94 27.66 -0.23 9.33
CA GLY A 94 28.22 0.70 8.37
C GLY A 94 27.85 2.15 8.69
N SER A 95 28.17 3.05 7.77
CA SER A 95 27.73 4.44 7.85
C SER A 95 26.50 4.63 6.99
N GLY A 96 25.34 4.84 7.64
CA GLY A 96 24.04 4.98 6.96
C GLY A 96 23.33 3.65 6.65
N PHE A 97 23.91 2.51 7.06
CA PHE A 97 23.32 1.19 6.89
C PHE A 97 23.86 0.19 7.91
N THR A 98 23.15 -0.90 8.09
CA THR A 98 23.64 -2.08 8.81
C THR A 98 23.53 -3.30 7.90
N GLN A 99 24.56 -4.10 7.84
CA GLN A 99 24.56 -5.37 7.12
C GLN A 99 24.44 -6.52 8.12
N TYR A 100 23.62 -7.48 7.75
CA TYR A 100 23.42 -8.72 8.49
C TYR A 100 23.79 -9.90 7.63
N ARG A 101 24.47 -10.88 8.20
CA ARG A 101 24.49 -12.23 7.62
C ARG A 101 23.34 -13.01 8.23
N VAL A 102 22.45 -13.49 7.38
CA VAL A 102 21.23 -14.18 7.79
C VAL A 102 21.25 -15.61 7.23
N ALA A 103 21.11 -16.58 8.12
CA ALA A 103 20.89 -17.97 7.75
C ALA A 103 19.41 -18.14 7.35
N ILE A 104 19.14 -18.22 6.05
CA ILE A 104 17.78 -18.28 5.51
C ILE A 104 17.10 -19.55 5.99
N ASN A 105 15.85 -19.43 6.47
CA ASN A 105 15.08 -20.48 7.13
C ASN A 105 15.82 -21.14 8.32
N GLY A 106 16.82 -20.46 8.88
CA GLY A 106 17.67 -21.00 9.94
C GLY A 106 18.73 -22.00 9.45
N ASP A 107 18.90 -22.17 8.15
CA ASP A 107 19.92 -23.04 7.55
C ASP A 107 21.23 -22.29 7.37
N TYR A 108 22.26 -22.69 8.13
CA TYR A 108 23.59 -22.09 8.08
C TYR A 108 24.36 -22.35 6.77
N ASN A 109 23.85 -23.22 5.88
CA ASN A 109 24.39 -23.42 4.54
C ASN A 109 23.86 -22.41 3.53
N THR A 110 22.80 -21.66 3.88
CA THR A 110 22.14 -20.68 3.01
C THR A 110 22.24 -19.26 3.58
N ILE A 111 23.48 -18.78 3.71
CA ILE A 111 23.77 -17.42 4.19
C ILE A 111 23.46 -16.39 3.12
N MET A 112 22.79 -15.31 3.51
CA MET A 112 22.53 -14.14 2.66
C MET A 112 23.09 -12.89 3.34
N LEU A 113 23.72 -12.00 2.56
CA LEU A 113 24.09 -10.67 3.02
C LEU A 113 22.88 -9.75 2.86
N VAL A 114 22.35 -9.29 3.96
CA VAL A 114 21.14 -8.46 4.04
C VAL A 114 21.53 -7.06 4.45
N GLU A 115 21.29 -6.07 3.58
CA GLU A 115 21.59 -4.67 3.85
C GLU A 115 20.32 -3.91 4.19
N VAL A 116 20.34 -3.23 5.34
CA VAL A 116 19.24 -2.45 5.87
C VAL A 116 19.72 -1.01 6.04
N LEU A 117 19.12 -0.08 5.29
CA LEU A 117 19.41 1.33 5.42
C LEU A 117 18.89 1.88 6.76
N ASP A 118 19.54 2.91 7.28
CA ASP A 118 19.13 3.56 8.52
C ASP A 118 17.68 4.06 8.41
N GLY A 119 16.89 3.78 9.45
CA GLY A 119 15.48 4.15 9.53
C GLY A 119 14.49 3.14 8.93
N ILE A 120 14.95 2.07 8.26
CA ILE A 120 14.07 1.00 7.76
C ILE A 120 13.58 0.10 8.92
N SER A 121 14.48 -0.25 9.84
CA SER A 121 14.08 -1.00 11.04
C SER A 121 13.70 -0.04 12.17
N SER A 122 12.59 -0.31 12.84
CA SER A 122 12.18 0.39 14.07
C SER A 122 12.83 -0.15 15.34
N GLU A 123 13.47 -1.33 15.24
CA GLU A 123 14.09 -2.04 16.35
C GLU A 123 15.58 -2.26 16.10
N THR A 124 16.36 -2.36 17.17
CA THR A 124 17.75 -2.82 17.11
C THR A 124 17.75 -4.35 16.99
N LEU A 125 18.22 -4.85 15.85
CA LEU A 125 18.33 -6.27 15.59
C LEU A 125 19.71 -6.78 16.01
N LEU A 126 19.73 -7.93 16.67
CA LEU A 126 20.92 -8.54 17.26
C LEU A 126 21.21 -9.91 16.64
N GLU A 127 22.41 -10.42 16.88
CA GLU A 127 22.73 -11.83 16.60
C GLU A 127 21.76 -12.75 17.35
N ASP A 128 21.42 -13.85 16.71
CA ASP A 128 20.43 -14.84 17.13
C ASP A 128 18.96 -14.44 16.98
N ASP A 129 18.63 -13.17 16.65
CA ASP A 129 17.26 -12.78 16.30
C ASP A 129 16.80 -13.52 15.03
N TYR A 130 15.54 -13.94 15.03
CA TYR A 130 14.87 -14.48 13.85
C TYR A 130 14.07 -13.35 13.19
N VAL A 131 14.33 -13.10 11.91
CA VAL A 131 13.78 -11.94 11.20
C VAL A 131 13.03 -12.35 9.95
N TYR A 132 12.02 -11.55 9.63
CA TYR A 132 11.23 -11.60 8.40
C TYR A 132 11.53 -10.33 7.62
N PHE A 133 11.91 -10.43 6.37
CA PHE A 133 12.25 -9.25 5.57
C PHE A 133 11.81 -9.39 4.12
N LYS A 134 11.59 -8.26 3.50
CA LYS A 134 11.25 -8.13 2.09
C LYS A 134 12.02 -6.98 1.45
N GLY A 135 12.30 -7.10 0.17
CA GLY A 135 13.12 -6.14 -0.55
C GLY A 135 13.51 -6.66 -1.94
N MET A 136 14.73 -6.33 -2.36
CA MET A 136 15.20 -6.55 -3.70
C MET A 136 16.56 -7.29 -3.70
N SER A 137 16.73 -8.25 -4.61
CA SER A 137 18.00 -8.89 -4.84
C SER A 137 19.01 -7.90 -5.42
N MET A 138 20.20 -7.83 -4.82
CA MET A 138 21.37 -7.11 -5.33
C MET A 138 22.35 -8.03 -6.08
N GLY A 139 21.97 -9.29 -6.24
CA GLY A 139 22.79 -10.29 -6.89
C GLY A 139 23.70 -11.03 -5.92
N GLN A 140 24.93 -11.28 -6.35
CA GLN A 140 25.93 -12.03 -5.60
C GLN A 140 26.97 -11.08 -5.02
N TYR A 141 27.42 -11.37 -3.81
CA TYR A 141 28.49 -10.67 -3.11
C TYR A 141 29.63 -11.64 -2.78
N THR A 142 30.84 -11.33 -3.26
CA THR A 142 32.04 -12.12 -2.98
C THR A 142 32.92 -11.41 -1.96
N TYR A 143 33.36 -12.14 -0.95
CA TYR A 143 34.26 -11.64 0.09
C TYR A 143 35.33 -12.67 0.43
N THR A 144 36.43 -12.19 0.98
CA THR A 144 37.52 -13.05 1.45
C THR A 144 37.28 -13.39 2.92
N THR A 145 37.30 -14.68 3.25
CA THR A 145 37.18 -15.16 4.63
C THR A 145 38.51 -14.91 5.40
N VAL A 146 38.45 -14.98 6.72
CA VAL A 146 39.62 -14.86 7.60
C VAL A 146 40.73 -15.91 7.30
N LEU A 147 40.35 -17.01 6.67
CA LEU A 147 41.25 -18.07 6.24
C LEU A 147 41.83 -17.85 4.82
N GLY A 148 41.49 -16.70 4.18
CA GLY A 148 42.00 -16.35 2.86
C GLY A 148 41.24 -16.97 1.68
N SER A 149 40.15 -17.69 1.92
CA SER A 149 39.31 -18.27 0.86
C SER A 149 38.25 -17.26 0.43
N GLU A 150 37.94 -17.22 -0.87
CA GLU A 150 36.82 -16.44 -1.39
C GLU A 150 35.48 -17.19 -1.18
N MET A 151 34.48 -16.46 -0.73
CA MET A 151 33.09 -16.94 -0.63
C MET A 151 32.16 -15.99 -1.35
N THR A 152 31.24 -16.55 -2.09
CA THR A 152 30.15 -15.79 -2.76
C THR A 152 28.82 -16.17 -2.17
N ILE A 153 28.05 -15.18 -1.73
CA ILE A 153 26.72 -15.34 -1.15
C ILE A 153 25.73 -14.40 -1.83
N PRO A 154 24.42 -14.71 -1.83
CA PRO A 154 23.36 -13.77 -2.20
C PRO A 154 23.44 -12.48 -1.39
N SER A 155 23.14 -11.36 -2.05
CA SER A 155 23.03 -10.03 -1.46
C SER A 155 21.64 -9.46 -1.70
N PHE A 156 21.09 -8.81 -0.69
CA PHE A 156 19.70 -8.36 -0.66
C PHE A 156 19.57 -7.00 0.03
N LEU A 157 18.88 -6.05 -0.63
CA LEU A 157 18.58 -4.74 -0.08
C LEU A 157 17.14 -4.76 0.47
N VAL A 158 16.98 -4.38 1.71
CA VAL A 158 15.72 -4.49 2.45
C VAL A 158 14.89 -3.23 2.38
N ASP A 159 13.61 -3.38 2.07
CA ASP A 159 12.58 -2.34 2.15
C ASP A 159 11.85 -2.38 3.50
N GLU A 160 11.70 -3.56 4.09
CA GLU A 160 11.04 -3.76 5.39
C GLU A 160 11.62 -4.98 6.09
N ILE A 161 11.85 -4.87 7.40
CA ILE A 161 12.35 -5.96 8.26
C ILE A 161 11.69 -5.91 9.63
N ASN A 162 11.31 -7.09 10.12
CA ASN A 162 10.67 -7.29 11.41
C ASN A 162 11.26 -8.53 12.10
N ARG A 163 11.21 -8.54 13.43
CA ARG A 163 11.57 -9.67 14.27
C ARG A 163 10.35 -10.54 14.58
#